data_c96d814928849a4564a7238ef3bfb0fb
#
_entry.id   c96d814928849a4564a7238ef3bfb0fb
#
_cell.length_a   1.000
_cell.length_b   1.000
_cell.length_c   1.000
_cell.angle_alpha   90.00
_cell.angle_beta   90.00
_cell.angle_gamma   90.00
#
_symmetry.space_group_name_H-M   'P 1'
#
loop_
_entity.id
_entity.type
_entity.pdbx_description
1 polymer ?
#
loop_
_entity_poly.entity_id
_entity_poly.type
_entity_poly.pdbx_seq_one_letter_code
_entity_poly.pdbx_strand_id
1 'polypeptide(L)'
;ISEFGRRVRENDDYGTDHGYGNVMLVAGGGVRGGAYYGRWPGLSDTADADVLVTTDYRSVLSEIVTRRFGVSTAAVFPGFTPTPVGVMV
;
A
#
# COMPACT_ATOMS: atom_id res chain seq x y z
N ILE A 1 -0.52 -2.90 -8.19
CA ILE A 1 -0.11 -3.53 -6.94
C ILE A 1 0.84 -4.70 -7.24
N SER A 2 1.81 -4.90 -6.40
CA SER A 2 2.66 -6.09 -6.43
C SER A 2 2.48 -6.90 -5.15
N GLU A 3 2.87 -8.17 -5.18
CA GLU A 3 2.61 -9.09 -4.08
C GLU A 3 3.48 -8.85 -2.84
N PHE A 4 4.63 -8.18 -3.00
CA PHE A 4 5.52 -7.89 -1.87
C PHE A 4 6.41 -6.67 -2.16
N GLY A 5 7.04 -6.16 -1.12
CA GLY A 5 8.10 -5.18 -1.23
C GLY A 5 9.48 -5.82 -1.15
N ARG A 6 10.49 -5.02 -0.95
CA ARG A 6 11.88 -5.46 -0.81
C ARG A 6 12.50 -4.90 0.46
N ARG A 7 13.40 -5.67 1.07
CA ARG A 7 14.25 -5.18 2.15
C ARG A 7 15.25 -4.16 1.63
N VAL A 8 15.66 -3.26 2.48
CA VAL A 8 16.55 -2.15 2.13
C VAL A 8 17.95 -2.65 1.80
N ARG A 9 18.41 -3.68 2.48
CA ARG A 9 19.79 -4.16 2.42
C ARG A 9 19.99 -5.15 1.29
N GLU A 10 21.15 -5.03 0.62
CA GLU A 10 21.57 -6.01 -0.38
C GLU A 10 21.83 -7.37 0.27
N ASN A 11 21.40 -8.44 -0.38
CA ASN A 11 21.66 -9.80 0.04
C ASN A 11 22.92 -10.38 -0.63
N ASP A 12 23.23 -11.65 -0.32
CA ASP A 12 24.45 -12.31 -0.82
C ASP A 12 24.37 -12.64 -2.33
N ASP A 13 23.22 -12.47 -2.95
CA ASP A 13 22.98 -12.73 -4.38
C ASP A 13 22.92 -11.44 -5.22
N TYR A 14 23.42 -10.32 -4.68
CA TYR A 14 23.43 -8.99 -5.33
C TYR A 14 22.02 -8.44 -5.59
N GLY A 15 21.04 -8.84 -4.82
CA GLY A 15 19.67 -8.34 -4.87
C GLY A 15 19.18 -7.94 -3.50
N THR A 16 17.89 -7.95 -3.31
CA THR A 16 17.26 -7.67 -2.02
C THR A 16 16.20 -8.73 -1.72
N ASP A 17 16.13 -9.13 -0.47
CA ASP A 17 15.11 -10.09 -0.02
C ASP A 17 13.71 -9.48 -0.05
N HIS A 18 12.69 -10.33 -0.03
CA HIS A 18 11.30 -9.91 0.06
C HIS A 18 11.03 -9.17 1.37
N GLY A 19 10.21 -8.15 1.28
CA GLY A 19 9.76 -7.35 2.41
C GLY A 19 8.28 -7.03 2.30
N TYR A 20 7.72 -6.31 3.26
CA TYR A 20 6.30 -5.99 3.31
C TYR A 20 5.95 -4.65 2.67
N GLY A 21 6.81 -3.65 2.84
CA GLY A 21 6.54 -2.30 2.37
C GLY A 21 6.80 -2.15 0.88
N ASN A 22 5.83 -1.65 0.14
CA ASN A 22 6.00 -1.31 -1.27
C ASN A 22 5.09 -0.13 -1.65
N VAL A 23 4.90 0.08 -2.95
CA VAL A 23 4.05 1.13 -3.48
C VAL A 23 2.87 0.54 -4.25
N MET A 24 1.79 1.30 -4.31
CA MET A 24 0.62 0.98 -5.12
C MET A 24 0.36 2.15 -6.06
N LEU A 25 0.06 1.86 -7.32
CA LEU A 25 -0.35 2.85 -8.30
C LEU A 25 -1.85 2.77 -8.50
N VAL A 26 -2.52 3.90 -8.46
CA VAL A 26 -3.96 4.01 -8.70
C VAL A 26 -4.18 4.99 -9.85
N ALA A 27 -4.87 4.56 -10.89
CA ALA A 27 -5.15 5.39 -12.05
C ALA A 27 -6.57 5.13 -12.56
N GLY A 28 -7.24 6.16 -13.02
CA GLY A 28 -8.59 6.05 -13.60
C GLY A 28 -9.44 7.28 -13.36
N GLY A 29 -10.63 7.28 -13.96
CA GLY A 29 -11.62 8.33 -13.71
C GLY A 29 -12.15 8.22 -12.29
N GLY A 30 -12.27 9.33 -11.58
CA GLY A 30 -12.66 9.32 -10.17
C GLY A 30 -11.49 9.18 -9.21
N VAL A 31 -10.27 8.98 -9.70
CA VAL A 31 -9.07 9.02 -8.88
C VAL A 31 -8.63 10.47 -8.68
N ARG A 32 -8.28 10.81 -7.46
CA ARG A 32 -7.66 12.09 -7.12
C ARG A 32 -6.17 12.01 -7.43
N GLY A 33 -5.86 12.07 -8.73
CA GLY A 33 -4.52 11.83 -9.25
C GLY A 33 -3.52 12.96 -9.09
N GLY A 34 -2.30 12.74 -9.55
CA GLY A 34 -1.23 13.73 -9.52
C GLY A 34 -0.65 13.96 -8.13
N ALA A 35 -0.84 13.04 -7.20
CA ALA A 35 -0.37 13.18 -5.82
C ALA A 35 0.17 11.86 -5.27
N TYR A 36 0.95 11.97 -4.20
CA TYR A 36 1.40 10.84 -3.39
C TYR A 36 0.56 10.79 -2.11
N TYR A 37 0.14 9.59 -1.75
CA TYR A 37 -0.66 9.35 -0.55
C TYR A 37 0.10 8.43 0.40
N GLY A 38 -0.01 8.71 1.70
CA GLY A 38 0.69 7.97 2.72
C GLY A 38 1.85 8.75 3.33
N ARG A 39 2.52 8.13 4.28
CA ARG A 39 3.65 8.71 4.99
C ARG A 39 4.93 7.98 4.60
N TRP A 40 5.90 8.69 4.05
CA TRP A 40 7.20 8.11 3.76
C TRP A 40 8.01 7.92 5.06
N PRO A 41 8.34 6.68 5.42
CA PRO A 41 9.01 6.40 6.70
C PRO A 41 10.53 6.55 6.66
N GLY A 42 11.09 6.80 5.48
CA GLY A 42 12.53 6.72 5.27
C GLY A 42 13.03 5.28 5.10
N LEU A 43 14.33 5.15 4.96
CA LEU A 43 15.02 3.86 4.88
C LEU A 43 15.92 3.67 6.09
N SER A 44 16.05 2.43 6.55
CA SER A 44 16.95 2.05 7.63
C SER A 44 17.95 1.02 7.10
N ASP A 45 19.20 1.08 7.57
CA ASP A 45 20.28 0.17 7.15
C ASP A 45 20.57 -0.89 8.22
N THR A 46 19.56 -1.43 8.86
CA THR A 46 19.71 -2.58 9.76
C THR A 46 19.58 -3.89 9.01
N ALA A 47 20.10 -4.99 9.56
CA ALA A 47 20.18 -6.28 8.86
C ALA A 47 18.83 -6.79 8.34
N ASP A 48 17.77 -6.58 9.10
CA ASP A 48 16.41 -7.02 8.75
C ASP A 48 15.51 -5.84 8.36
N ALA A 49 16.09 -4.71 7.96
CA ALA A 49 15.32 -3.53 7.63
C ALA A 49 14.41 -3.77 6.42
N ASP A 50 13.14 -3.53 6.63
CA ASP A 50 12.11 -3.50 5.61
C ASP A 50 11.70 -2.04 5.38
N VAL A 51 11.09 -1.74 4.24
CA VAL A 51 10.34 -0.47 4.11
C VAL A 51 9.13 -0.59 5.02
N LEU A 52 9.02 0.33 5.99
CA LEU A 52 7.93 0.27 6.96
C LEU A 52 6.58 0.48 6.29
N VAL A 53 5.62 -0.40 6.58
CA VAL A 53 4.24 -0.26 6.09
C VAL A 53 3.56 0.87 6.86
N THR A 54 3.14 1.91 6.15
CA THR A 54 2.47 3.09 6.75
C THR A 54 1.00 3.21 6.36
N THR A 55 0.57 2.46 5.35
CA THR A 55 -0.83 2.40 4.90
C THR A 55 -1.19 0.96 4.59
N ASP A 56 -2.30 0.49 5.13
CA ASP A 56 -2.81 -0.85 4.83
C ASP A 56 -3.43 -0.83 3.41
N TYR A 57 -2.97 -1.72 2.53
CA TYR A 57 -3.47 -1.80 1.16
C TYR A 57 -4.97 -2.04 1.09
N ARG A 58 -5.54 -2.72 2.09
CA ARG A 58 -6.98 -2.97 2.15
C ARG A 58 -7.79 -1.69 2.31
N SER A 59 -7.23 -0.68 2.95
CA SER A 59 -7.87 0.64 3.04
C SER A 59 -7.98 1.31 1.68
N VAL A 60 -6.93 1.24 0.86
CA VAL A 60 -6.94 1.78 -0.51
C VAL A 60 -7.96 1.04 -1.36
N LEU A 61 -7.93 -0.30 -1.36
CA LEU A 61 -8.87 -1.11 -2.13
C LEU A 61 -10.31 -0.90 -1.69
N SER A 62 -10.55 -0.81 -0.38
CA SER A 62 -11.90 -0.55 0.16
C SER A 62 -12.43 0.80 -0.28
N GLU A 63 -11.59 1.83 -0.28
CA GLU A 63 -12.01 3.16 -0.73
C GLU A 63 -12.37 3.15 -2.21
N ILE A 64 -11.56 2.52 -3.06
CA ILE A 64 -11.84 2.40 -4.50
C ILE A 64 -13.17 1.69 -4.74
N VAL A 65 -13.36 0.53 -4.12
CA VAL A 65 -14.58 -0.27 -4.31
C VAL A 65 -15.81 0.47 -3.79
N THR A 66 -15.73 1.04 -2.60
CA THR A 66 -16.85 1.77 -2.01
C THR A 66 -17.22 3.00 -2.83
N ARG A 67 -16.24 3.78 -3.25
CA ARG A 67 -16.49 5.00 -4.05
C ARG A 67 -16.94 4.68 -5.45
N ARG A 68 -16.40 3.65 -6.09
CA ARG A 68 -16.70 3.32 -7.48
C ARG A 68 -18.01 2.55 -7.62
N PHE A 69 -18.30 1.65 -6.71
CA PHE A 69 -19.44 0.73 -6.81
C PHE A 69 -20.51 0.96 -5.74
N GLY A 70 -20.26 1.80 -4.75
CA GLY A 70 -21.23 2.10 -3.69
C GLY A 70 -21.52 0.92 -2.77
N VAL A 71 -20.60 -0.02 -2.63
CA VAL A 71 -20.78 -1.22 -1.81
C VAL A 71 -19.76 -1.31 -0.69
N SER A 72 -20.11 -2.01 0.40
CA SER A 72 -19.20 -2.29 1.50
C SER A 72 -18.20 -3.39 1.11
N THR A 73 -16.99 -3.30 1.65
CA THR A 73 -15.96 -4.34 1.51
C THR A 73 -15.89 -5.29 2.70
N ALA A 74 -16.89 -5.27 3.59
CA ALA A 74 -16.90 -6.11 4.79
C ALA A 74 -16.84 -7.62 4.47
N ALA A 75 -17.40 -8.05 3.35
CA ALA A 75 -17.35 -9.45 2.91
C ALA A 75 -16.00 -9.80 2.27
N VAL A 76 -15.28 -8.82 1.71
CA VAL A 76 -13.96 -9.02 1.11
C VAL A 76 -12.87 -9.07 2.18
N PHE A 77 -12.96 -8.16 3.15
CA PHE A 77 -12.01 -8.06 4.26
C PHE A 77 -12.74 -8.20 5.60
N PRO A 78 -13.17 -9.42 5.99
CA PRO A 78 -13.90 -9.62 7.23
C PRO A 78 -13.13 -9.16 8.47
N GLY A 79 -13.79 -8.43 9.35
CA GLY A 79 -13.17 -7.92 10.57
C GLY A 79 -12.21 -6.75 10.39
N PHE A 80 -12.06 -6.23 9.18
CA PHE A 80 -11.21 -5.08 8.90
C PHE A 80 -12.05 -3.81 8.79
N THR A 81 -11.63 -2.75 9.49
CA THR A 81 -12.25 -1.43 9.38
C THR A 81 -11.33 -0.53 8.55
N PRO A 82 -11.72 -0.11 7.32
CA PRO A 82 -10.89 0.73 6.48
C PRO A 82 -10.67 2.11 7.08
N THR A 83 -9.46 2.65 6.90
CA THR A 83 -9.14 4.04 7.22
C THR A 83 -9.14 4.83 5.91
N PRO A 84 -9.84 5.96 5.82
CA PRO A 84 -9.85 6.79 4.62
C PRO A 84 -8.44 7.24 4.23
N VAL A 85 -8.09 7.08 2.95
CA VAL A 85 -6.79 7.50 2.39
C VAL A 85 -6.94 8.77 1.57
N GLY A 86 -8.08 8.95 0.91
CA GLY A 86 -8.38 10.13 0.11
C GLY A 86 -7.95 10.01 -1.35
N VAL A 87 -7.74 8.80 -1.86
CA VAL A 87 -7.30 8.56 -3.25
C VAL A 87 -8.41 8.72 -4.28
N MET A 88 -9.66 8.70 -3.84
CA MET A 88 -10.83 8.84 -4.71
C MET A 88 -11.52 10.19 -4.52
N VAL A 89 -12.07 10.69 -5.62
CA VAL A 89 -12.87 11.93 -5.61
C VAL A 89 -14.21 11.69 -4.94
#